data_0405e902630d97bb0e276423e40ade0d
#
_entry.id   0405e902630d97bb0e276423e40ade0d
#
_cell.length_a   1.000
_cell.length_b   1.000
_cell.length_c   1.000
_cell.angle_alpha   90.00
_cell.angle_beta   90.00
_cell.angle_gamma   90.00
#
_symmetry.space_group_name_H-M   'P 1'
#
loop_
_entity.id
_entity.type
_entity.pdbx_description
1 polymer ?
#
loop_
_entity_poly.entity_id
_entity_poly.type
_entity_poly.pdbx_seq_one_letter_code
_entity_poly.pdbx_strand_id
1 'polypeptide(L)'
;MIVEDETVAARGLTRILREILGTKISSLHIERTLLGSQCFVKENPIDLLFLDLNLDGDIGFDLLKETSAASFFTIITSGNVAEAIRAFEYGVLDFVPKPISKERIQLALEKFQSNVRQSKTKYIGIKQENHLQLVATKDILYIQSFDKRIKVFKKNGEKFIHSKSLDSISKILPNHFVRIHRSYIVNKKQIKSIQTGSGGFYQVELLNGETLKMGRNYYKTLKATI
;
A
#
# COMPACT_ATOMS: atom_id res chain seq x y z
N MET A 1 -3.14 12.44 0.25
CA MET A 1 -4.49 13.04 0.14
C MET A 1 -4.92 13.56 1.49
N ILE A 2 -5.67 14.67 1.54
CA ILE A 2 -6.34 15.23 2.73
C ILE A 2 -7.83 15.28 2.43
N VAL A 3 -8.67 14.86 3.38
CA VAL A 3 -10.13 14.99 3.34
C VAL A 3 -10.53 15.79 4.56
N GLU A 4 -10.93 17.03 4.33
CA GLU A 4 -11.21 18.05 5.36
C GLU A 4 -12.09 19.15 4.76
N ASP A 5 -13.26 19.39 5.28
CA ASP A 5 -14.22 20.40 4.82
C ASP A 5 -13.80 21.83 5.23
N GLU A 6 -13.19 21.98 6.42
CA GLU A 6 -12.70 23.26 6.89
C GLU A 6 -11.44 23.73 6.15
N THR A 7 -11.56 24.81 5.38
CA THR A 7 -10.46 25.37 4.59
C THR A 7 -9.24 25.72 5.44
N VAL A 8 -9.45 26.24 6.65
CA VAL A 8 -8.36 26.67 7.54
C VAL A 8 -7.60 25.47 8.06
N ALA A 9 -8.30 24.41 8.48
CA ALA A 9 -7.71 23.16 8.95
C ALA A 9 -6.93 22.46 7.83
N ALA A 10 -7.52 22.34 6.62
CA ALA A 10 -6.84 21.75 5.45
C ALA A 10 -5.56 22.50 5.07
N ARG A 11 -5.58 23.84 5.08
CA ARG A 11 -4.38 24.67 4.82
C ARG A 11 -3.32 24.50 5.91
N GLY A 12 -3.75 24.48 7.18
CA GLY A 12 -2.87 24.27 8.32
C GLY A 12 -2.14 22.94 8.23
N LEU A 13 -2.87 21.85 7.99
CA LEU A 13 -2.32 20.51 7.81
C LEU A 13 -1.39 20.44 6.59
N THR A 14 -1.78 21.05 5.47
CA THR A 14 -0.94 21.13 4.25
C THR A 14 0.39 21.78 4.53
N ARG A 15 0.41 22.91 5.26
CA ARG A 15 1.64 23.61 5.64
C ARG A 15 2.53 22.72 6.49
N ILE A 16 2.00 22.09 7.52
CA ILE A 16 2.74 21.20 8.42
C ILE A 16 3.35 20.04 7.62
N LEU A 17 2.57 19.39 6.73
CA LEU A 17 3.06 18.29 5.90
C LEU A 17 4.18 18.72 4.97
N ARG A 18 4.09 19.89 4.34
CA ARG A 18 5.16 20.43 3.48
C ARG A 18 6.41 20.77 4.26
N GLU A 19 6.27 21.31 5.46
CA GLU A 19 7.42 21.59 6.35
C GLU A 19 8.17 20.32 6.77
N ILE A 20 7.44 19.23 7.08
CA ILE A 20 8.06 17.98 7.55
C ILE A 20 8.60 17.14 6.40
N LEU A 21 7.86 17.00 5.32
CA LEU A 21 8.16 16.07 4.23
C LEU A 21 8.91 16.70 3.06
N GLY A 22 8.76 18.01 2.83
CA GLY A 22 9.43 18.75 1.77
C GLY A 22 9.27 18.09 0.39
N THR A 23 10.40 17.78 -0.24
CA THR A 23 10.47 17.14 -1.57
C THR A 23 10.01 15.68 -1.62
N LYS A 24 9.71 15.07 -0.47
CA LYS A 24 9.16 13.70 -0.43
C LYS A 24 7.68 13.65 -0.82
N ILE A 25 7.00 14.79 -0.89
CA ILE A 25 5.62 14.88 -1.39
C ILE A 25 5.68 14.99 -2.91
N SER A 26 5.28 13.93 -3.62
CA SER A 26 5.15 13.95 -5.08
C SER A 26 3.87 14.66 -5.53
N SER A 27 2.77 14.45 -4.81
CA SER A 27 1.49 15.12 -5.03
C SER A 27 0.71 15.24 -3.72
N LEU A 28 -0.10 16.29 -3.59
CA LEU A 28 -0.99 16.50 -2.46
C LEU A 28 -2.34 16.95 -3.00
N HIS A 29 -3.35 16.13 -2.76
CA HIS A 29 -4.72 16.38 -3.16
C HIS A 29 -5.58 16.66 -1.93
N ILE A 30 -6.51 17.61 -2.03
CA ILE A 30 -7.43 18.00 -0.96
C ILE A 30 -8.85 17.83 -1.48
N GLU A 31 -9.65 17.04 -0.78
CA GLU A 31 -11.07 16.90 -0.98
C GLU A 31 -11.83 17.43 0.23
N ARG A 32 -13.05 17.96 0.00
CA ARG A 32 -13.85 18.57 1.05
C ARG A 32 -15.14 17.84 1.32
N THR A 33 -15.48 16.88 0.47
CA THR A 33 -16.73 16.12 0.56
C THR A 33 -16.46 14.64 0.58
N LEU A 34 -17.33 13.89 1.24
CA LEU A 34 -17.28 12.44 1.27
C LEU A 34 -17.35 11.86 -0.15
N LEU A 35 -18.30 12.33 -0.96
CA LEU A 35 -18.50 11.83 -2.32
C LEU A 35 -17.27 12.08 -3.23
N GLY A 36 -16.70 13.28 -3.20
CA GLY A 36 -15.47 13.61 -3.94
C GLY A 36 -14.31 12.72 -3.52
N SER A 37 -14.20 12.47 -2.22
CA SER A 37 -13.18 11.59 -1.65
C SER A 37 -13.31 10.15 -2.14
N GLN A 38 -14.53 9.60 -2.15
CA GLN A 38 -14.83 8.26 -2.63
C GLN A 38 -14.50 8.10 -4.12
N CYS A 39 -14.85 9.09 -4.94
CA CYS A 39 -14.51 9.10 -6.37
C CYS A 39 -13.00 9.15 -6.57
N PHE A 40 -12.30 10.06 -5.89
CA PHE A 40 -10.86 10.24 -6.05
C PHE A 40 -10.07 8.99 -5.65
N VAL A 41 -10.43 8.36 -4.53
CA VAL A 41 -9.76 7.15 -4.02
C VAL A 41 -9.90 5.96 -4.98
N LYS A 42 -11.02 5.86 -5.71
CA LYS A 42 -11.25 4.78 -6.69
C LYS A 42 -10.39 4.94 -7.94
N GLU A 43 -10.13 6.18 -8.35
CA GLU A 43 -9.47 6.49 -9.62
C GLU A 43 -7.97 6.74 -9.48
N ASN A 44 -7.50 7.14 -8.30
CA ASN A 44 -6.13 7.60 -8.10
C ASN A 44 -5.36 6.74 -7.09
N PRO A 45 -4.06 6.48 -7.32
CA PRO A 45 -3.20 5.85 -6.33
C PRO A 45 -2.91 6.82 -5.18
N ILE A 46 -3.09 6.35 -3.95
CA ILE A 46 -2.81 7.09 -2.71
C ILE A 46 -1.82 6.29 -1.88
N ASP A 47 -0.85 6.95 -1.24
CA ASP A 47 0.06 6.34 -0.27
C ASP A 47 -0.44 6.58 1.18
N LEU A 48 -0.95 7.79 1.44
CA LEU A 48 -1.39 8.23 2.76
C LEU A 48 -2.62 9.13 2.65
N LEU A 49 -3.65 8.81 3.44
CA LEU A 49 -4.87 9.59 3.61
C LEU A 49 -4.90 10.22 5.00
N PHE A 50 -5.08 11.53 5.10
CA PHE A 50 -5.54 12.23 6.29
C PHE A 50 -7.04 12.45 6.13
N LEU A 51 -7.81 12.01 7.10
CA LEU A 51 -9.27 12.02 7.04
C LEU A 51 -9.86 12.67 8.28
N ASP A 52 -10.61 13.75 8.11
CA ASP A 52 -11.55 14.19 9.14
C ASP A 52 -12.76 13.25 9.17
N LEU A 53 -13.19 12.92 10.38
CA LEU A 53 -14.40 12.11 10.57
C LEU A 53 -15.68 12.93 10.52
N ASN A 54 -15.59 14.25 10.69
CA ASN A 54 -16.74 15.16 10.63
C ASN A 54 -16.64 16.04 9.38
N LEU A 55 -17.34 15.67 8.34
CA LEU A 55 -17.36 16.35 7.03
C LEU A 55 -18.75 16.92 6.79
N ASP A 56 -19.00 18.17 7.24
CA ASP A 56 -20.28 18.88 7.00
C ASP A 56 -21.54 18.07 7.38
N GLY A 57 -21.46 17.28 8.47
CA GLY A 57 -22.53 16.39 8.91
C GLY A 57 -22.48 14.96 8.34
N ASP A 58 -21.66 14.71 7.32
CA ASP A 58 -21.36 13.37 6.86
C ASP A 58 -20.32 12.69 7.75
N ILE A 59 -20.53 11.42 8.03
CA ILE A 59 -19.64 10.65 8.90
C ILE A 59 -18.54 10.02 8.06
N GLY A 60 -17.30 10.48 8.17
CA GLY A 60 -16.13 9.97 7.48
C GLY A 60 -15.86 8.46 7.67
N PHE A 61 -16.56 7.81 8.61
CA PHE A 61 -16.55 6.36 8.78
C PHE A 61 -17.02 5.58 7.56
N ASP A 62 -17.87 6.15 6.70
CA ASP A 62 -18.30 5.44 5.48
C ASP A 62 -17.15 5.35 4.48
N LEU A 63 -16.31 6.38 4.39
CA LEU A 63 -15.06 6.27 3.62
C LEU A 63 -14.12 5.24 4.23
N LEU A 64 -14.00 5.15 5.56
CA LEU A 64 -13.18 4.12 6.22
C LEU A 64 -13.66 2.70 5.91
N LYS A 65 -14.96 2.45 5.91
CA LYS A 65 -15.53 1.13 5.56
C LYS A 65 -15.16 0.75 4.13
N GLU A 66 -15.31 1.68 3.17
CA GLU A 66 -14.97 1.44 1.77
C GLU A 66 -13.46 1.25 1.57
N THR A 67 -12.64 1.93 2.35
CA THR A 67 -11.19 1.95 2.22
C THR A 67 -10.46 0.98 3.16
N SER A 68 -11.15 0.28 4.05
CA SER A 68 -10.55 -0.68 4.99
C SER A 68 -9.73 -1.79 4.30
N ALA A 69 -10.06 -2.12 3.06
CA ALA A 69 -9.30 -3.05 2.21
C ALA A 69 -8.34 -2.33 1.22
N ALA A 70 -8.17 -1.02 1.36
CA ALA A 70 -7.34 -0.23 0.45
C ALA A 70 -5.85 -0.46 0.69
N SER A 71 -5.03 -0.08 -0.30
CA SER A 71 -3.56 -0.26 -0.29
C SER A 71 -2.81 0.97 0.20
N PHE A 72 -3.46 1.86 0.92
CA PHE A 72 -2.86 3.05 1.53
C PHE A 72 -3.11 3.09 3.03
N PHE A 73 -2.34 3.91 3.73
CA PHE A 73 -2.52 4.13 5.16
C PHE A 73 -3.46 5.31 5.41
N THR A 74 -4.29 5.21 6.45
CA THR A 74 -5.17 6.29 6.88
C THR A 74 -4.79 6.79 8.26
N ILE A 75 -4.67 8.10 8.40
CA ILE A 75 -4.53 8.82 9.67
C ILE A 75 -5.79 9.66 9.84
N ILE A 76 -6.48 9.48 10.96
CA ILE A 76 -7.66 10.27 11.30
C ILE A 76 -7.22 11.59 11.92
N THR A 77 -7.91 12.68 11.56
CA THR A 77 -7.84 13.98 12.24
C THR A 77 -9.24 14.35 12.72
N SER A 78 -9.49 14.40 14.02
CA SER A 78 -10.83 14.70 14.54
C SER A 78 -10.78 15.45 15.86
N GLY A 79 -11.77 16.31 16.12
CA GLY A 79 -11.99 16.94 17.40
C GLY A 79 -12.62 16.01 18.44
N ASN A 80 -13.22 14.91 18.02
CA ASN A 80 -13.91 13.97 18.89
C ASN A 80 -13.02 12.74 19.21
N VAL A 81 -12.34 12.79 20.35
CA VAL A 81 -11.45 11.71 20.81
C VAL A 81 -12.20 10.39 21.09
N ALA A 82 -13.51 10.45 21.40
CA ALA A 82 -14.30 9.24 21.63
C ALA A 82 -14.41 8.35 20.37
N GLU A 83 -14.24 8.94 19.17
CA GLU A 83 -14.24 8.21 17.90
C GLU A 83 -12.94 7.43 17.65
N ALA A 84 -11.87 7.71 18.40
CA ALA A 84 -10.58 7.09 18.20
C ALA A 84 -10.65 5.55 18.29
N ILE A 85 -11.33 5.02 19.31
CA ILE A 85 -11.45 3.57 19.52
C ILE A 85 -12.11 2.93 18.31
N ARG A 86 -13.22 3.48 17.86
CA ARG A 86 -13.95 3.00 16.69
C ARG A 86 -13.13 3.10 15.40
N ALA A 87 -12.35 4.18 15.24
CA ALA A 87 -11.50 4.36 14.07
C ALA A 87 -10.43 3.26 14.00
N PHE A 88 -9.82 2.87 15.13
CA PHE A 88 -8.83 1.80 15.16
C PHE A 88 -9.40 0.42 14.78
N GLU A 89 -10.70 0.16 14.99
CA GLU A 89 -11.36 -1.07 14.53
C GLU A 89 -11.34 -1.21 12.99
N TYR A 90 -11.28 -0.08 12.27
CA TYR A 90 -11.14 -0.05 10.80
C TYR A 90 -9.69 -0.11 10.31
N GLY A 91 -8.72 -0.34 11.22
CA GLY A 91 -7.32 -0.52 10.87
C GLY A 91 -6.61 0.77 10.47
N VAL A 92 -7.04 1.94 10.97
CA VAL A 92 -6.31 3.19 10.75
C VAL A 92 -4.92 3.14 11.37
N LEU A 93 -3.98 3.83 10.75
CA LEU A 93 -2.59 3.86 11.19
C LEU A 93 -2.41 4.65 12.48
N ASP A 94 -3.09 5.79 12.56
CA ASP A 94 -3.02 6.68 13.71
C ASP A 94 -4.25 7.58 13.81
N PHE A 95 -4.42 8.20 14.99
CA PHE A 95 -5.45 9.19 15.29
C PHE A 95 -4.79 10.45 15.83
N VAL A 96 -5.05 11.59 15.20
CA VAL A 96 -4.52 12.91 15.56
C VAL A 96 -5.66 13.78 16.04
N PRO A 97 -5.73 14.13 17.32
CA PRO A 97 -6.76 15.01 17.84
C PRO A 97 -6.58 16.46 17.33
N LYS A 98 -7.67 17.15 17.06
CA LYS A 98 -7.68 18.60 16.83
C LYS A 98 -7.64 19.32 18.19
N PRO A 99 -6.91 20.45 18.33
CA PRO A 99 -6.15 21.17 17.30
C PRO A 99 -4.87 20.41 16.89
N ILE A 100 -4.62 20.40 15.57
CA ILE A 100 -3.48 19.66 14.99
C ILE A 100 -2.17 20.39 15.31
N SER A 101 -1.23 19.71 15.97
CA SER A 101 0.14 20.20 16.18
C SER A 101 1.14 19.55 15.24
N LYS A 102 2.25 20.25 14.97
CA LYS A 102 3.34 19.77 14.12
C LYS A 102 3.98 18.50 14.71
N GLU A 103 4.19 18.50 16.03
CA GLU A 103 4.79 17.38 16.76
C GLU A 103 3.91 16.13 16.64
N ARG A 104 2.59 16.30 16.77
CA ARG A 104 1.67 15.17 16.67
C ARG A 104 1.61 14.59 15.25
N ILE A 105 1.64 15.44 14.23
CA ILE A 105 1.75 15.00 12.83
C ILE A 105 3.08 14.30 12.58
N GLN A 106 4.18 14.80 13.13
CA GLN A 106 5.49 14.17 12.98
C GLN A 106 5.48 12.73 13.54
N LEU A 107 4.93 12.51 14.73
CA LEU A 107 4.78 11.16 15.30
C LEU A 107 3.92 10.24 14.40
N ALA A 108 2.82 10.74 13.84
CA ALA A 108 1.98 9.98 12.94
C ALA A 108 2.73 9.62 11.64
N LEU A 109 3.53 10.54 11.09
CA LEU A 109 4.37 10.30 9.92
C LEU A 109 5.53 9.35 10.21
N GLU A 110 6.09 9.35 11.40
CA GLU A 110 7.10 8.36 11.83
C GLU A 110 6.49 6.95 11.87
N LYS A 111 5.27 6.81 12.40
CA LYS A 111 4.52 5.55 12.32
C LYS A 111 4.28 5.13 10.86
N PHE A 112 3.90 6.07 9.99
CA PHE A 112 3.74 5.81 8.56
C PHE A 112 5.05 5.32 7.94
N GLN A 113 6.16 6.04 8.15
CA GLN A 113 7.46 5.66 7.60
C GLN A 113 7.94 4.31 8.13
N SER A 114 7.75 4.02 9.43
CA SER A 114 8.11 2.73 10.00
C SER A 114 7.24 1.61 9.47
N ASN A 115 5.94 1.84 9.26
CA ASN A 115 5.05 0.86 8.64
C ASN A 115 5.35 0.66 7.14
N VAL A 116 5.69 1.70 6.41
CA VAL A 116 6.19 1.59 5.02
C VAL A 116 7.51 0.83 4.99
N ARG A 117 8.45 1.11 5.91
CA ARG A 117 9.71 0.37 6.05
C ARG A 117 9.50 -1.06 6.58
N GLN A 118 8.55 -1.24 7.48
CA GLN A 118 8.15 -2.52 8.03
C GLN A 118 6.97 -3.13 7.26
N SER A 119 6.52 -2.55 6.14
CA SER A 119 5.37 -3.02 5.37
C SER A 119 5.57 -4.48 4.96
N LYS A 120 5.60 -5.27 6.00
CA LYS A 120 5.49 -6.71 5.99
C LYS A 120 4.01 -6.98 6.08
N THR A 121 3.29 -6.67 5.01
CA THR A 121 1.94 -7.18 4.85
C THR A 121 2.02 -8.68 5.10
N LYS A 122 1.59 -9.10 6.27
CA LYS A 122 1.66 -10.52 6.65
C LYS A 122 0.69 -11.35 5.81
N TYR A 123 -0.38 -10.73 5.34
CA TYR A 123 -1.42 -11.37 4.55
C TYR A 123 -1.86 -10.49 3.38
N ILE A 124 -2.17 -11.09 2.25
CA ILE A 124 -2.87 -10.45 1.13
C ILE A 124 -4.31 -10.95 1.16
N GLY A 125 -5.27 -10.02 1.22
CA GLY A 125 -6.70 -10.36 1.12
C GLY A 125 -7.10 -10.56 -0.34
N ILE A 126 -7.56 -11.72 -0.70
CA ILE A 126 -8.04 -12.06 -2.03
C ILE A 126 -9.54 -12.31 -1.96
N LYS A 127 -10.32 -11.47 -2.64
CA LYS A 127 -11.77 -11.62 -2.69
C LYS A 127 -12.11 -12.83 -3.56
N GLN A 128 -12.76 -13.81 -2.96
CA GLN A 128 -13.45 -14.91 -3.61
C GLN A 128 -14.95 -14.56 -3.71
N GLU A 129 -15.73 -15.36 -4.42
CA GLU A 129 -17.16 -15.07 -4.66
C GLU A 129 -17.93 -14.72 -3.38
N ASN A 130 -17.76 -15.47 -2.30
CA ASN A 130 -18.53 -15.31 -1.06
C ASN A 130 -17.69 -15.06 0.20
N HIS A 131 -16.34 -14.94 0.10
CA HIS A 131 -15.48 -14.71 1.25
C HIS A 131 -14.18 -14.02 0.89
N LEU A 132 -13.50 -13.48 1.90
CA LEU A 132 -12.16 -12.93 1.78
C LEU A 132 -11.13 -13.98 2.20
N GLN A 133 -10.36 -14.49 1.24
CA GLN A 133 -9.26 -15.40 1.51
C GLN A 133 -8.01 -14.63 1.91
N LEU A 134 -7.48 -14.88 3.11
CA LEU A 134 -6.21 -14.32 3.55
C LEU A 134 -5.05 -15.24 3.15
N VAL A 135 -4.16 -14.72 2.31
CA VAL A 135 -2.97 -15.43 1.85
C VAL A 135 -1.75 -14.88 2.56
N ALA A 136 -1.10 -15.67 3.39
CA ALA A 136 0.10 -15.26 4.09
C ALA A 136 1.25 -14.99 3.10
N THR A 137 1.88 -13.82 3.18
CA THR A 137 2.95 -13.43 2.26
C THR A 137 4.19 -14.35 2.36
N LYS A 138 4.44 -14.94 3.53
CA LYS A 138 5.50 -15.94 3.73
C LYS A 138 5.33 -17.19 2.86
N ASP A 139 4.08 -17.51 2.47
CA ASP A 139 3.73 -18.69 1.69
C ASP A 139 3.70 -18.40 0.17
N ILE A 140 3.84 -17.13 -0.23
CA ILE A 140 3.86 -16.74 -1.62
C ILE A 140 5.25 -17.01 -2.21
N LEU A 141 5.25 -17.70 -3.34
CA LEU A 141 6.41 -18.03 -4.14
C LEU A 141 6.75 -16.86 -5.09
N TYR A 142 5.79 -16.51 -5.92
CA TYR A 142 5.86 -15.36 -6.83
C TYR A 142 4.47 -14.86 -7.21
N ILE A 143 4.43 -13.69 -7.85
CA ILE A 143 3.22 -13.06 -8.36
C ILE A 143 3.44 -12.73 -9.84
N GLN A 144 2.48 -13.09 -10.67
CA GLN A 144 2.51 -12.88 -12.12
C GLN A 144 1.39 -11.95 -12.56
N SER A 145 1.68 -11.03 -13.47
CA SER A 145 0.65 -10.27 -14.19
C SER A 145 -0.12 -11.19 -15.12
N PHE A 146 -1.45 -11.11 -15.07
CA PHE A 146 -2.37 -11.92 -15.85
C PHE A 146 -3.62 -11.10 -16.21
N ASP A 147 -3.81 -10.79 -17.47
CA ASP A 147 -5.01 -10.13 -17.99
C ASP A 147 -5.47 -8.93 -17.14
N LYS A 148 -4.60 -7.89 -17.02
CA LYS A 148 -4.80 -6.68 -16.19
C LYS A 148 -4.96 -6.95 -14.68
N ARG A 149 -4.94 -8.20 -14.25
CA ARG A 149 -4.99 -8.69 -12.88
C ARG A 149 -3.65 -9.32 -12.49
N ILE A 150 -3.58 -9.89 -11.31
CA ILE A 150 -2.44 -10.71 -10.91
C ILE A 150 -2.87 -12.11 -10.51
N LYS A 151 -1.96 -13.05 -10.75
CA LYS A 151 -2.04 -14.41 -10.24
C LYS A 151 -0.97 -14.60 -9.17
N VAL A 152 -1.38 -14.99 -7.96
CA VAL A 152 -0.53 -15.24 -6.80
C VAL A 152 -0.27 -16.73 -6.73
N PHE A 153 1.00 -17.14 -6.72
CA PHE A 153 1.42 -18.53 -6.64
C PHE A 153 1.99 -18.81 -5.25
N LYS A 154 1.42 -19.81 -4.56
CA LYS A 154 1.89 -20.27 -3.25
C LYS A 154 2.87 -21.42 -3.36
N LYS A 155 3.67 -21.62 -2.32
CA LYS A 155 4.64 -22.71 -2.19
C LYS A 155 4.00 -24.10 -2.26
N ASN A 156 2.76 -24.24 -1.80
CA ASN A 156 1.99 -25.49 -1.83
C ASN A 156 1.31 -25.77 -3.17
N GLY A 157 1.57 -24.97 -4.21
CA GLY A 157 0.98 -25.11 -5.54
C GLY A 157 -0.36 -24.41 -5.75
N GLU A 158 -1.01 -23.92 -4.68
CA GLU A 158 -2.26 -23.13 -4.82
C GLU A 158 -2.02 -21.84 -5.60
N LYS A 159 -3.05 -21.42 -6.35
CA LYS A 159 -3.02 -20.22 -7.18
C LYS A 159 -4.28 -19.41 -6.94
N PHE A 160 -4.11 -18.09 -6.79
CA PHE A 160 -5.22 -17.16 -6.58
C PHE A 160 -5.15 -16.02 -7.59
N ILE A 161 -6.31 -15.58 -8.06
CA ILE A 161 -6.43 -14.38 -8.90
C ILE A 161 -6.82 -13.20 -8.01
N HIS A 162 -6.12 -12.08 -8.14
CA HIS A 162 -6.42 -10.86 -7.42
C HIS A 162 -6.65 -9.73 -8.44
N SER A 163 -7.65 -8.89 -8.21
CA SER A 163 -8.08 -7.81 -9.11
C SER A 163 -7.07 -6.66 -9.24
N LYS A 164 -6.13 -6.51 -8.30
CA LYS A 164 -5.11 -5.46 -8.34
C LYS A 164 -4.09 -5.67 -9.46
N SER A 165 -3.43 -4.58 -9.87
CA SER A 165 -2.28 -4.63 -10.77
C SER A 165 -1.00 -5.04 -10.04
N LEU A 166 0.03 -5.45 -10.81
CA LEU A 166 1.35 -5.78 -10.27
C LEU A 166 2.01 -4.56 -9.59
N ASP A 167 1.77 -3.35 -10.12
CA ASP A 167 2.32 -2.11 -9.54
C ASP A 167 1.67 -1.78 -8.21
N SER A 168 0.35 -1.95 -8.10
CA SER A 168 -0.38 -1.72 -6.84
C SER A 168 0.04 -2.71 -5.76
N ILE A 169 0.17 -4.00 -6.09
CA ILE A 169 0.55 -5.02 -5.11
C ILE A 169 2.01 -4.86 -4.66
N SER A 170 2.92 -4.41 -5.55
CA SER A 170 4.33 -4.23 -5.21
C SER A 170 4.57 -3.23 -4.10
N LYS A 171 3.69 -2.24 -3.96
CA LYS A 171 3.78 -1.19 -2.93
C LYS A 171 3.51 -1.70 -1.52
N ILE A 172 2.71 -2.76 -1.38
CA ILE A 172 2.31 -3.32 -0.08
C ILE A 172 3.05 -4.61 0.28
N LEU A 173 3.77 -5.20 -0.67
CA LEU A 173 4.54 -6.41 -0.42
C LEU A 173 5.74 -6.15 0.50
N PRO A 174 6.10 -7.11 1.36
CA PRO A 174 7.30 -7.03 2.16
C PRO A 174 8.58 -6.87 1.33
N ASN A 175 9.64 -6.26 1.91
CA ASN A 175 10.94 -5.98 1.25
C ASN A 175 11.68 -7.22 0.70
N HIS A 176 11.25 -8.41 1.09
CA HIS A 176 11.79 -9.64 0.51
C HIS A 176 11.13 -10.03 -0.82
N PHE A 177 10.15 -9.27 -1.30
CA PHE A 177 9.66 -9.37 -2.66
C PHE A 177 10.39 -8.39 -3.56
N VAL A 178 10.75 -8.84 -4.75
CA VAL A 178 11.45 -8.02 -5.73
C VAL A 178 10.84 -8.21 -7.11
N ARG A 179 10.69 -7.12 -7.83
CA ARG A 179 10.26 -7.19 -9.22
C ARG A 179 11.44 -7.63 -10.09
N ILE A 180 11.27 -8.71 -10.85
CA ILE A 180 12.28 -9.27 -11.74
C ILE A 180 11.94 -9.11 -13.21
N HIS A 181 10.69 -8.76 -13.52
CA HIS A 181 10.19 -8.56 -14.87
C HIS A 181 8.98 -7.63 -14.85
N ARG A 182 8.61 -7.05 -16.02
CA ARG A 182 7.36 -6.30 -16.12
C ARG A 182 6.12 -7.11 -15.69
N SER A 183 6.20 -8.43 -15.76
CA SER A 183 5.11 -9.35 -15.41
C SER A 183 5.38 -10.22 -14.18
N TYR A 184 6.51 -10.08 -13.48
CA TYR A 184 6.85 -10.94 -12.35
C TYR A 184 7.41 -10.18 -11.15
N ILE A 185 6.88 -10.51 -9.97
CA ILE A 185 7.45 -10.20 -8.65
C ILE A 185 7.74 -11.53 -7.97
N VAL A 186 8.94 -11.71 -7.41
CA VAL A 186 9.37 -12.95 -6.77
C VAL A 186 9.73 -12.71 -5.30
N ASN A 187 9.49 -13.70 -4.46
CA ASN A 187 9.99 -13.73 -3.11
C ASN A 187 11.50 -14.09 -3.13
N LYS A 188 12.37 -13.15 -2.77
CA LYS A 188 13.83 -13.34 -2.76
C LYS A 188 14.29 -14.58 -2.01
N LYS A 189 13.60 -14.94 -0.91
CA LYS A 189 13.89 -16.13 -0.11
C LYS A 189 13.60 -17.45 -0.83
N GLN A 190 12.93 -17.40 -1.98
CA GLN A 190 12.62 -18.56 -2.80
C GLN A 190 13.48 -18.64 -4.05
N ILE A 191 14.41 -17.72 -4.25
CA ILE A 191 15.36 -17.75 -5.34
C ILE A 191 16.48 -18.75 -5.00
N LYS A 192 16.66 -19.74 -5.85
CA LYS A 192 17.78 -20.71 -5.77
C LYS A 192 18.99 -20.20 -6.50
N SER A 193 18.81 -19.72 -7.74
CA SER A 193 19.89 -19.22 -8.58
C SER A 193 19.40 -18.16 -9.58
N ILE A 194 20.35 -17.36 -10.08
CA ILE A 194 20.14 -16.44 -11.19
C ILE A 194 21.03 -16.91 -12.32
N GLN A 195 20.44 -17.21 -13.46
CA GLN A 195 21.14 -17.66 -14.65
C GLN A 195 21.25 -16.51 -15.66
N THR A 196 22.43 -16.34 -16.20
CA THR A 196 22.72 -15.34 -17.24
C THR A 196 23.30 -16.05 -18.44
N GLY A 197 22.80 -15.74 -19.62
CA GLY A 197 23.29 -16.36 -20.89
C GLY A 197 23.73 -15.31 -21.92
N SER A 198 24.31 -15.77 -23.01
CA SER A 198 24.63 -14.93 -24.15
C SER A 198 23.39 -14.24 -24.73
N GLY A 199 23.56 -13.05 -25.33
CA GLY A 199 22.43 -12.31 -25.92
C GLY A 199 21.55 -11.58 -24.94
N GLY A 200 21.94 -11.48 -23.65
CA GLY A 200 21.14 -10.74 -22.64
C GLY A 200 19.96 -11.54 -22.06
N PHE A 201 20.08 -12.84 -22.09
CA PHE A 201 19.15 -13.76 -21.46
C PHE A 201 19.39 -13.77 -19.94
N TYR A 202 18.30 -13.56 -19.17
CA TYR A 202 18.31 -13.59 -17.72
C TYR A 202 17.09 -14.37 -17.22
N GLN A 203 17.31 -15.29 -16.29
CA GLN A 203 16.23 -16.00 -15.61
C GLN A 203 16.55 -16.27 -14.15
N VAL A 204 15.52 -16.46 -13.36
CA VAL A 204 15.60 -16.84 -11.95
C VAL A 204 15.07 -18.25 -11.82
N GLU A 205 15.88 -19.14 -11.22
CA GLU A 205 15.45 -20.46 -10.77
C GLU A 205 14.98 -20.38 -9.33
N LEU A 206 13.81 -20.92 -9.05
CA LEU A 206 13.22 -20.97 -7.72
C LEU A 206 13.56 -22.29 -7.01
N LEU A 207 13.41 -22.32 -5.69
CA LEU A 207 13.68 -23.51 -4.87
C LEU A 207 12.81 -24.72 -5.24
N ASN A 208 11.62 -24.49 -5.83
CA ASN A 208 10.73 -25.55 -6.34
C ASN A 208 11.08 -26.03 -7.76
N GLY A 209 12.18 -25.52 -8.36
CA GLY A 209 12.61 -25.87 -9.72
C GLY A 209 11.97 -25.05 -10.85
N GLU A 210 10.97 -24.22 -10.57
CA GLU A 210 10.41 -23.34 -11.60
C GLU A 210 11.39 -22.26 -12.01
N THR A 211 11.36 -21.89 -13.30
CA THR A 211 12.19 -20.81 -13.85
C THR A 211 11.32 -19.64 -14.32
N LEU A 212 11.72 -18.42 -13.96
CA LEU A 212 11.02 -17.21 -14.32
C LEU A 212 11.93 -16.29 -15.16
N LYS A 213 11.37 -15.70 -16.23
CA LYS A 213 12.08 -14.70 -17.03
C LYS A 213 12.41 -13.46 -16.20
N MET A 214 13.63 -12.93 -16.35
CA MET A 214 14.05 -11.67 -15.74
C MET A 214 14.44 -10.66 -16.83
N GLY A 215 14.07 -9.39 -16.63
CA GLY A 215 14.48 -8.30 -17.51
C GLY A 215 15.88 -7.79 -17.16
N ARG A 216 16.67 -7.37 -18.17
CA ARG A 216 18.05 -6.85 -18.00
C ARG A 216 18.14 -5.74 -16.95
N ASN A 217 17.21 -4.80 -16.94
CA ASN A 217 17.21 -3.69 -15.98
C ASN A 217 16.96 -4.17 -14.54
N TYR A 218 16.10 -5.17 -14.38
CA TYR A 218 15.79 -5.75 -13.06
C TYR A 218 16.96 -6.57 -12.50
N TYR A 219 17.76 -7.19 -13.36
CA TYR A 219 18.99 -7.90 -12.94
C TYR A 219 19.97 -6.98 -12.23
N LYS A 220 20.21 -5.78 -12.78
CA LYS A 220 21.09 -4.79 -12.13
C LYS A 220 20.59 -4.41 -10.73
N THR A 221 19.29 -4.17 -10.60
CA THR A 221 18.66 -3.83 -9.31
C THR A 221 18.74 -4.99 -8.33
N LEU A 222 18.45 -6.21 -8.76
CA LEU A 222 18.51 -7.40 -7.90
C LEU A 222 19.92 -7.67 -7.40
N LYS A 223 20.94 -7.59 -8.28
CA LYS A 223 22.35 -7.77 -7.92
C LYS A 223 22.83 -6.77 -6.86
N ALA A 224 22.29 -5.57 -6.83
CA ALA A 224 22.60 -4.56 -5.83
C ALA A 224 21.91 -4.79 -4.46
N THR A 225 20.97 -5.75 -4.38
CA THR A 225 20.14 -6.00 -3.18
C THR A 225 20.32 -7.40 -2.58
N ILE A 226 21.16 -8.22 -3.17
CA ILE A 226 21.67 -9.50 -2.68
C ILE A 226 23.11 -9.31 -2.21
#